data_eb04913c735eaa3b04ae203ad3822919
#
_entry.id   eb04913c735eaa3b04ae203ad3822919
#
_cell.length_a   1.000
_cell.length_b   1.000
_cell.length_c   1.000
_cell.angle_alpha   90.00
_cell.angle_beta   90.00
_cell.angle_gamma   90.00
#
_symmetry.space_group_name_H-M   'P 1'
#
loop_
_entity.id
_entity.type
_entity.pdbx_description
1 polymer ?
#
loop_
_entity_poly.entity_id
_entity_poly.type
_entity_poly.pdbx_seq_one_letter_code
_entity_poly.pdbx_strand_id
1 'polypeptide(L)'
;TESLMRTAMRSSTRKEWKTLFYLDNFQTPLTKNDAGNYTEPLEMLRLAPSDKNTQPWRVLKSGNCYHFYVTYKSGISREEEIIKRVDAGIALSHFHQTVLELGLKGYFKQTEPGNVGLPKNTNYITSWYTE
;
A
#
# COMPACT_ATOMS: atom_id res chain seq x y z
N THR A 1 20.11 -12.63 14.00
CA THR A 1 19.26 -13.71 14.42
C THR A 1 18.29 -14.12 13.31
N GLU A 2 17.59 -15.20 13.54
CA GLU A 2 16.64 -15.72 12.57
C GLU A 2 15.58 -14.67 12.15
N SER A 3 15.08 -13.90 13.11
CA SER A 3 14.09 -12.86 12.84
C SER A 3 14.62 -11.78 11.90
N LEU A 4 15.85 -11.33 12.11
CA LEU A 4 16.48 -10.33 11.24
C LEU A 4 16.74 -10.90 9.86
N MET A 5 17.13 -12.16 9.75
CA MET A 5 17.36 -12.81 8.47
C MET A 5 16.06 -12.94 7.67
N ARG A 6 14.96 -13.30 8.34
CA ARG A 6 13.65 -13.37 7.68
C ARG A 6 13.21 -12.00 7.14
N THR A 7 13.41 -10.96 7.95
CA THR A 7 13.06 -9.60 7.53
C THR A 7 13.90 -9.16 6.32
N ALA A 8 15.20 -9.42 6.36
CA ALA A 8 16.10 -9.11 5.26
C ALA A 8 15.69 -9.86 3.97
N MET A 9 15.37 -11.16 4.11
CA MET A 9 14.93 -11.97 2.97
C MET A 9 13.62 -11.47 2.38
N ARG A 10 12.64 -11.13 3.24
CA ARG A 10 11.38 -10.53 2.77
C ARG A 10 11.64 -9.24 2.01
N SER A 11 12.46 -8.36 2.60
CA SER A 11 12.78 -7.08 2.00
C SER A 11 13.36 -7.24 0.61
N SER A 12 14.27 -8.23 0.42
CA SER A 12 14.92 -8.46 -0.87
C SER A 12 14.00 -9.05 -1.93
N THR A 13 12.90 -9.72 -1.52
CA THR A 13 11.92 -10.31 -2.45
C THR A 13 10.70 -9.43 -2.68
N ARG A 14 10.60 -8.31 -1.97
CA ARG A 14 9.48 -7.37 -2.12
C ARG A 14 9.82 -6.26 -3.10
N LYS A 15 8.79 -5.71 -3.74
CA LYS A 15 8.95 -4.55 -4.61
C LYS A 15 9.54 -3.39 -3.84
N GLU A 16 10.27 -2.53 -4.55
CA GLU A 16 10.87 -1.37 -3.94
C GLU A 16 9.81 -0.34 -3.53
N TRP A 17 10.13 0.44 -2.51
CA TRP A 17 9.30 1.53 -2.01
C TRP A 17 8.79 2.43 -3.14
N LYS A 18 9.67 2.88 -4.02
CA LYS A 18 9.34 3.80 -5.12
C LYS A 18 8.38 3.20 -6.15
N THR A 19 8.26 1.87 -6.19
CA THR A 19 7.33 1.18 -7.08
C THR A 19 5.91 1.19 -6.52
N LEU A 20 5.77 1.26 -5.20
CA LEU A 20 4.50 1.09 -4.51
C LEU A 20 3.86 2.38 -4.03
N PHE A 21 4.68 3.39 -3.68
CA PHE A 21 4.21 4.57 -2.95
C PHE A 21 4.48 5.85 -3.73
N TYR A 22 3.44 6.69 -3.81
CA TYR A 22 3.43 7.89 -4.67
C TYR A 22 2.94 9.10 -3.89
N LEU A 23 3.33 10.29 -4.36
CA LEU A 23 2.97 11.58 -3.76
C LEU A 23 2.20 12.41 -4.80
N ASP A 24 0.98 12.80 -4.48
CA ASP A 24 0.08 13.66 -5.25
C ASP A 24 -0.37 13.08 -6.61
N ASN A 25 0.48 12.34 -7.29
CA ASN A 25 0.14 11.69 -8.56
C ASN A 25 1.00 10.43 -8.73
N PHE A 26 0.60 9.56 -9.64
CA PHE A 26 1.30 8.28 -9.84
C PHE A 26 2.60 8.39 -10.63
N GLN A 27 3.02 9.59 -11.00
CA GLN A 27 4.30 9.83 -11.66
C GLN A 27 5.39 10.30 -10.69
N THR A 28 5.03 10.63 -9.45
CA THR A 28 5.94 11.16 -8.44
C THR A 28 6.06 10.18 -7.29
N PRO A 29 7.24 9.58 -7.06
CA PRO A 29 7.42 8.66 -5.91
C PRO A 29 7.33 9.42 -4.60
N LEU A 30 6.75 8.75 -3.58
CA LEU A 30 6.73 9.26 -2.21
C LEU A 30 8.08 8.98 -1.57
N THR A 31 8.71 10.01 -1.00
CA THR A 31 9.94 9.80 -0.22
C THR A 31 9.59 9.39 1.21
N LYS A 32 10.50 8.71 1.89
CA LYS A 32 10.32 8.35 3.30
C LYS A 32 10.24 9.59 4.17
N ASN A 33 10.97 10.65 3.80
CA ASN A 33 10.90 11.92 4.51
C ASN A 33 9.49 12.52 4.45
N ASP A 34 8.86 12.50 3.28
CA ASP A 34 7.49 13.00 3.13
C ASP A 34 6.46 12.11 3.81
N ALA A 35 6.73 10.82 3.93
CA ALA A 35 5.87 9.91 4.68
C ALA A 35 5.94 10.14 6.19
N GLY A 36 7.09 10.61 6.69
CA GLY A 36 7.26 10.95 8.10
C GLY A 36 6.90 9.79 9.03
N ASN A 37 5.96 10.01 9.94
CA ASN A 37 5.50 9.02 10.91
C ASN A 37 4.83 7.80 10.26
N TYR A 38 4.46 7.89 9.00
CA TYR A 38 3.83 6.80 8.26
C TYR A 38 4.83 5.93 7.51
N THR A 39 6.13 6.21 7.62
CA THR A 39 7.17 5.39 7.01
C THR A 39 7.08 3.95 7.49
N GLU A 40 6.95 3.72 8.79
CA GLU A 40 6.87 2.37 9.34
C GLU A 40 5.58 1.65 8.96
N PRO A 41 4.39 2.25 9.08
CA PRO A 41 3.17 1.60 8.58
C PRO A 41 3.24 1.23 7.10
N LEU A 42 3.80 2.09 6.26
CA LEU A 42 3.96 1.80 4.84
C LEU A 42 4.99 0.68 4.60
N GLU A 43 6.05 0.64 5.38
CA GLU A 43 7.04 -0.44 5.26
C GLU A 43 6.43 -1.79 5.66
N MET A 44 5.59 -1.82 6.69
CA MET A 44 4.90 -3.05 7.08
C MET A 44 3.92 -3.50 5.99
N LEU A 45 3.24 -2.56 5.35
CA LEU A 45 2.42 -2.84 4.18
C LEU A 45 3.27 -3.45 3.06
N ARG A 46 4.41 -2.83 2.75
CA ARG A 46 5.32 -3.29 1.70
C ARG A 46 5.76 -4.74 1.93
N LEU A 47 5.99 -5.12 3.18
CA LEU A 47 6.48 -6.44 3.56
C LEU A 47 5.38 -7.48 3.75
N ALA A 48 4.12 -7.11 3.56
CA ALA A 48 2.99 -8.03 3.72
C ALA A 48 3.08 -9.19 2.72
N PRO A 49 2.55 -10.37 3.08
CA PRO A 49 2.53 -11.50 2.17
C PRO A 49 1.43 -11.34 1.11
N SER A 50 1.64 -11.97 -0.04
CA SER A 50 0.64 -12.02 -1.10
C SER A 50 0.74 -13.32 -1.87
N ASP A 51 -0.33 -13.70 -2.53
CA ASP A 51 -0.36 -14.88 -3.37
C ASP A 51 0.71 -14.77 -4.46
N LYS A 52 1.56 -15.78 -4.57
CA LYS A 52 2.68 -15.82 -5.54
C LYS A 52 3.57 -14.58 -5.45
N ASN A 53 3.56 -13.89 -4.32
CA ASN A 53 4.36 -12.67 -4.08
C ASN A 53 4.12 -11.57 -5.12
N THR A 54 2.88 -11.44 -5.60
CA THR A 54 2.56 -10.46 -6.66
C THR A 54 2.44 -9.02 -6.15
N GLN A 55 2.18 -8.84 -4.85
CA GLN A 55 2.15 -7.52 -4.22
C GLN A 55 1.29 -6.51 -4.99
N PRO A 56 -0.03 -6.81 -5.13
CA PRO A 56 -0.88 -6.05 -6.04
C PRO A 56 -1.43 -4.74 -5.45
N TRP A 57 -0.72 -4.14 -4.54
CA TRP A 57 -1.16 -2.93 -3.86
C TRP A 57 -0.33 -1.72 -4.27
N ARG A 58 -0.98 -0.53 -4.25
CA ARG A 58 -0.33 0.76 -4.50
C ARG A 58 -0.93 1.78 -3.55
N VAL A 59 -0.13 2.76 -3.14
CA VAL A 59 -0.56 3.80 -2.21
C VAL A 59 -0.18 5.17 -2.74
N LEU A 60 -1.11 6.11 -2.65
CA LEU A 60 -0.89 7.49 -3.07
C LEU A 60 -1.17 8.40 -1.87
N LYS A 61 -0.15 9.16 -1.45
CA LYS A 61 -0.34 10.18 -0.42
C LYS A 61 -0.71 11.49 -1.08
N SER A 62 -1.75 12.14 -0.57
CA SER A 62 -2.14 13.47 -1.00
C SER A 62 -2.58 14.27 0.21
N GLY A 63 -1.86 15.34 0.55
CA GLY A 63 -2.12 16.11 1.76
C GLY A 63 -2.04 15.22 3.00
N ASN A 64 -3.10 15.20 3.79
CA ASN A 64 -3.20 14.40 5.01
C ASN A 64 -3.91 13.05 4.78
N CYS A 65 -3.87 12.54 3.57
CA CYS A 65 -4.63 11.37 3.19
C CYS A 65 -3.77 10.36 2.44
N TYR A 66 -3.96 9.08 2.74
CA TYR A 66 -3.36 7.97 2.01
C TYR A 66 -4.46 7.21 1.29
N HIS A 67 -4.36 7.13 -0.04
CA HIS A 67 -5.31 6.43 -0.90
C HIS A 67 -4.74 5.08 -1.28
N PHE A 68 -5.53 4.02 -1.14
CA PHE A 68 -5.09 2.64 -1.37
C PHE A 68 -5.75 2.07 -2.62
N TYR A 69 -4.95 1.38 -3.41
CA TYR A 69 -5.34 0.83 -4.70
C TYR A 69 -4.90 -0.63 -4.83
N VAL A 70 -5.59 -1.36 -5.67
CA VAL A 70 -5.21 -2.73 -6.07
C VAL A 70 -4.98 -2.76 -7.58
N THR A 71 -3.92 -3.46 -8.00
CA THR A 71 -3.61 -3.60 -9.42
C THR A 71 -3.86 -5.03 -9.86
N TYR A 72 -4.50 -5.22 -11.01
CA TYR A 72 -4.62 -6.51 -11.67
C TYR A 72 -4.94 -6.31 -13.14
N LYS A 73 -4.49 -7.24 -13.98
CA LYS A 73 -4.70 -7.14 -15.42
C LYS A 73 -6.18 -7.28 -15.74
N SER A 74 -6.65 -6.56 -16.76
CA SER A 74 -8.00 -6.76 -17.27
C SER A 74 -8.11 -8.15 -17.88
N GLY A 75 -9.29 -8.76 -17.76
CA GLY A 75 -9.54 -10.08 -18.31
C GLY A 75 -9.11 -11.24 -17.42
N ILE A 76 -8.62 -10.99 -16.21
CA ILE A 76 -8.36 -12.10 -15.27
C ILE A 76 -9.69 -12.68 -14.79
N SER A 77 -9.65 -13.92 -14.26
CA SER A 77 -10.83 -14.56 -13.71
C SER A 77 -11.34 -13.82 -12.48
N ARG A 78 -12.61 -14.04 -12.17
CA ARG A 78 -13.22 -13.50 -10.93
C ARG A 78 -12.46 -13.99 -9.70
N GLU A 79 -12.03 -15.26 -9.71
CA GLU A 79 -11.27 -15.85 -8.60
C GLU A 79 -9.93 -15.13 -8.40
N GLU A 80 -9.22 -14.86 -9.49
CA GLU A 80 -7.95 -14.12 -9.42
C GLU A 80 -8.15 -12.69 -8.92
N GLU A 81 -9.20 -12.02 -9.37
CA GLU A 81 -9.54 -10.67 -8.90
C GLU A 81 -9.76 -10.69 -7.40
N ILE A 82 -10.54 -11.66 -6.89
CA ILE A 82 -10.80 -11.79 -5.45
C ILE A 82 -9.49 -11.98 -4.69
N ILE A 83 -8.60 -12.84 -5.18
CA ILE A 83 -7.30 -13.08 -4.54
C ILE A 83 -6.49 -11.78 -4.45
N LYS A 84 -6.45 -11.00 -5.53
CA LYS A 84 -5.72 -9.72 -5.53
C LYS A 84 -6.31 -8.74 -4.53
N ARG A 85 -7.63 -8.67 -4.42
CA ARG A 85 -8.31 -7.80 -3.46
C ARG A 85 -8.07 -8.25 -2.01
N VAL A 86 -8.06 -9.55 -1.76
CA VAL A 86 -7.72 -10.11 -0.43
C VAL A 86 -6.28 -9.75 -0.08
N ASP A 87 -5.35 -9.92 -1.00
CA ASP A 87 -3.94 -9.55 -0.81
C ASP A 87 -3.81 -8.08 -0.42
N ALA A 88 -4.50 -7.19 -1.14
CA ALA A 88 -4.48 -5.76 -0.83
C ALA A 88 -5.07 -5.48 0.56
N GLY A 89 -6.11 -6.20 0.95
CA GLY A 89 -6.70 -6.11 2.29
C GLY A 89 -5.74 -6.55 3.39
N ILE A 90 -4.97 -7.60 3.14
CA ILE A 90 -3.93 -8.05 4.08
C ILE A 90 -2.87 -6.97 4.27
N ALA A 91 -2.39 -6.38 3.18
CA ALA A 91 -1.40 -5.31 3.24
C ALA A 91 -1.96 -4.10 4.01
N LEU A 92 -3.21 -3.73 3.75
CA LEU A 92 -3.89 -2.64 4.43
C LEU A 92 -4.03 -2.92 5.94
N SER A 93 -4.28 -4.17 6.30
CA SER A 93 -4.34 -4.60 7.70
C SER A 93 -2.98 -4.40 8.39
N HIS A 94 -1.88 -4.74 7.74
CA HIS A 94 -0.53 -4.51 8.27
C HIS A 94 -0.27 -3.02 8.49
N PHE A 95 -0.68 -2.18 7.54
CA PHE A 95 -0.59 -0.73 7.66
C PHE A 95 -1.37 -0.25 8.88
N HIS A 96 -2.63 -0.65 8.99
CA HIS A 96 -3.53 -0.19 10.05
C HIS A 96 -3.05 -0.64 11.44
N GLN A 97 -2.64 -1.90 11.57
CA GLN A 97 -2.11 -2.40 12.84
C GLN A 97 -0.89 -1.61 13.31
N THR A 98 0.00 -1.27 12.37
CA THR A 98 1.19 -0.50 12.70
C THR A 98 0.82 0.92 13.12
N VAL A 99 -0.15 1.53 12.44
CA VAL A 99 -0.70 2.84 12.82
C VAL A 99 -1.18 2.80 14.27
N LEU A 100 -1.95 1.77 14.64
CA LEU A 100 -2.46 1.62 16.01
C LEU A 100 -1.32 1.40 17.01
N GLU A 101 -0.35 0.56 16.69
CA GLU A 101 0.79 0.30 17.58
C GLU A 101 1.61 1.55 17.86
N LEU A 102 1.73 2.44 16.86
CA LEU A 102 2.47 3.69 17.00
C LEU A 102 1.64 4.79 17.69
N GLY A 103 0.37 4.52 17.98
CA GLY A 103 -0.52 5.51 18.57
C GLY A 103 -0.91 6.65 17.64
N LEU A 104 -0.75 6.45 16.35
CA LEU A 104 -1.18 7.44 15.35
C LEU A 104 -2.70 7.41 15.22
N LYS A 105 -3.29 8.58 15.03
CA LYS A 105 -4.75 8.70 14.95
C LYS A 105 -5.19 9.05 13.55
N GLY A 106 -6.34 8.54 13.18
CA GLY A 106 -6.93 8.79 11.87
C GLY A 106 -8.16 7.92 11.68
N TYR A 107 -8.66 7.88 10.46
CA TYR A 107 -9.85 7.10 10.15
C TYR A 107 -9.90 6.75 8.67
N PHE A 108 -10.57 5.65 8.36
CA PHE A 108 -10.85 5.27 6.98
C PHE A 108 -12.09 5.98 6.45
N LYS A 109 -12.03 6.40 5.20
CA LYS A 109 -13.17 6.99 4.51
C LYS A 109 -13.02 6.77 3.01
N GLN A 110 -14.12 6.43 2.34
CA GLN A 110 -14.14 6.30 0.88
C GLN A 110 -14.12 7.70 0.25
N THR A 111 -12.98 8.07 -0.34
CA THR A 111 -12.81 9.35 -1.03
C THR A 111 -11.82 9.17 -2.16
N GLU A 112 -12.32 8.72 -3.30
CA GLU A 112 -11.44 8.51 -4.45
C GLU A 112 -11.00 9.85 -5.04
N PRO A 113 -9.67 10.13 -5.10
CA PRO A 113 -9.19 11.38 -5.69
C PRO A 113 -9.27 11.34 -7.21
N GLY A 114 -9.50 12.50 -7.83
CA GLY A 114 -9.42 12.66 -9.28
C GLY A 114 -8.09 13.24 -9.71
N ASN A 115 -7.79 13.17 -11.00
CA ASN A 115 -6.62 13.82 -11.61
C ASN A 115 -5.28 13.44 -10.98
N VAL A 116 -5.13 12.15 -10.65
CA VAL A 116 -3.88 11.65 -10.04
C VAL A 116 -3.01 10.88 -11.03
N GLY A 117 -3.37 10.90 -12.32
CA GLY A 117 -2.62 10.13 -13.33
C GLY A 117 -2.73 8.63 -13.09
N LEU A 118 -3.93 8.15 -12.78
CA LEU A 118 -4.19 6.75 -12.42
C LEU A 118 -3.69 5.79 -13.51
N PRO A 119 -2.76 4.87 -13.17
CA PRO A 119 -2.29 3.91 -14.17
C PRO A 119 -3.40 2.95 -14.59
N LYS A 120 -3.26 2.40 -15.78
CA LYS A 120 -4.14 1.34 -16.27
C LYS A 120 -4.10 0.15 -15.28
N ASN A 121 -5.23 -0.52 -15.14
CA ASN A 121 -5.35 -1.71 -14.26
C ASN A 121 -5.18 -1.41 -12.77
N THR A 122 -5.32 -0.15 -12.36
CA THR A 122 -5.22 0.27 -10.97
C THR A 122 -6.60 0.71 -10.49
N ASN A 123 -7.05 0.10 -9.40
CA ASN A 123 -8.43 0.24 -8.91
C ASN A 123 -8.44 0.74 -7.47
N TYR A 124 -9.23 1.77 -7.21
CA TYR A 124 -9.33 2.36 -5.88
C TYR A 124 -10.00 1.41 -4.88
N ILE A 125 -9.48 1.42 -3.63
CA ILE A 125 -10.06 0.64 -2.53
C ILE A 125 -10.66 1.57 -1.47
N THR A 126 -9.84 2.33 -0.79
CA THR A 126 -10.25 3.18 0.33
C THR A 126 -9.16 4.21 0.62
N SER A 127 -9.45 5.11 1.57
CA SER A 127 -8.50 6.13 1.99
C SER A 127 -8.37 6.16 3.51
N TRP A 128 -7.18 6.55 3.99
CA TRP A 128 -6.90 6.81 5.40
C TRP A 128 -6.58 8.28 5.58
N TYR A 129 -7.35 8.94 6.44
CA TYR A 129 -7.11 10.34 6.80
C TYR A 129 -6.32 10.39 8.09
N THR A 130 -5.19 11.11 8.07
CA THR A 130 -4.36 11.31 9.26
C THR A 130 -4.94 12.45 10.11
N GLU A 131 -4.75 12.37 11.38
CA GLU A 131 -5.11 13.44 12.33
C GLU A 131 -3.87 14.10 12.94
#